data_5d25aec369f2a2abe3f41634d576d03a
#
_entry.id   5d25aec369f2a2abe3f41634d576d03a
#
_cell.length_a   1.000
_cell.length_b   1.000
_cell.length_c   1.000
_cell.angle_alpha   90.00
_cell.angle_beta   90.00
_cell.angle_gamma   90.00
#
_symmetry.space_group_name_H-M   'P 1'
#
loop_
_entity.id
_entity.type
_entity.pdbx_description
1 polymer ?
#
loop_
_entity_poly.entity_id
_entity_poly.type
_entity_poly.pdbx_seq_one_letter_code
_entity_poly.pdbx_strand_id
1 'polypeptide(L)'
;GDNVMIGQNVVIRAADHDYSSTDEPIIFQGHVPGKIIIGNDVWIGANCVITKDVKIGDGSIIAAGSVVTKNIPSYNIAGGVPAMIIKKRDSSL
;
A
#
# COMPACT_ATOMS: atom_id res chain seq x y z
N GLY A 1 9.84 8.04 -1.96
CA GLY A 1 10.25 9.23 -2.72
C GLY A 1 10.16 10.50 -1.91
N ASP A 2 10.28 11.62 -2.59
CA ASP A 2 10.28 12.94 -1.96
C ASP A 2 8.86 13.48 -1.76
N ASN A 3 8.69 14.35 -0.76
CA ASN A 3 7.44 15.05 -0.47
C ASN A 3 6.26 14.11 -0.17
N VAL A 4 6.55 12.99 0.49
CA VAL A 4 5.54 12.02 0.87
C VAL A 4 4.94 12.42 2.22
N MET A 5 3.62 12.38 2.33
CA MET A 5 2.89 12.57 3.59
C MET A 5 2.23 11.26 4.00
N ILE A 6 2.50 10.82 5.21
CA ILE A 6 1.96 9.58 5.78
C ILE A 6 1.21 9.91 7.06
N GLY A 7 -0.05 9.56 7.11
CA GLY A 7 -0.89 9.77 8.29
C GLY A 7 -0.55 8.83 9.44
N GLN A 8 -1.29 8.99 10.54
CA GLN A 8 -1.09 8.18 11.75
C GLN A 8 -1.48 6.72 11.52
N ASN A 9 -0.80 5.83 12.23
CA ASN A 9 -1.12 4.40 12.27
C ASN A 9 -1.09 3.72 10.90
N VAL A 10 -0.23 4.17 10.01
CA VAL A 10 -0.02 3.53 8.72
C VAL A 10 0.97 2.39 8.89
N VAL A 11 0.62 1.23 8.35
CA VAL A 11 1.47 0.04 8.33
C VAL A 11 1.95 -0.20 6.92
N ILE A 12 3.27 -0.21 6.73
CA ILE A 12 3.92 -0.51 5.47
C ILE A 12 4.71 -1.79 5.69
N ARG A 13 4.29 -2.87 5.05
CA ARG A 13 4.81 -4.19 5.34
C ARG A 13 5.36 -4.87 4.09
N ALA A 14 6.68 -4.97 4.00
CA ALA A 14 7.38 -5.47 2.82
C ALA A 14 7.62 -6.99 2.86
N ALA A 15 7.09 -7.70 3.84
CA ALA A 15 7.23 -9.15 3.93
C ALA A 15 5.97 -9.76 4.54
N ASP A 16 5.68 -10.97 4.15
CA ASP A 16 4.61 -11.78 4.74
C ASP A 16 5.18 -13.02 5.40
N HIS A 17 4.39 -13.65 6.27
CA HIS A 17 4.70 -14.99 6.73
C HIS A 17 4.48 -15.98 5.59
N ASP A 18 5.36 -16.98 5.51
CA ASP A 18 5.14 -18.11 4.63
C ASP A 18 4.06 -19.02 5.24
N TYR A 19 3.02 -19.28 4.46
CA TYR A 19 1.91 -20.14 4.86
C TYR A 19 1.60 -21.21 3.79
N SER A 20 2.56 -21.48 2.93
CA SER A 20 2.38 -22.38 1.78
C SER A 20 2.11 -23.82 2.17
N SER A 21 2.58 -24.25 3.35
CA SER A 21 2.31 -25.59 3.89
C SER A 21 1.15 -25.57 4.88
N THR A 22 0.28 -26.57 4.79
CA THR A 22 -0.77 -26.82 5.77
C THR A 22 -0.36 -27.82 6.85
N ASP A 23 0.81 -28.43 6.72
CA ASP A 23 1.29 -29.47 7.64
C ASP A 23 2.12 -28.90 8.79
N GLU A 24 2.50 -27.64 8.71
CA GLU A 24 3.37 -26.99 9.66
C GLU A 24 2.74 -25.67 10.12
N PRO A 25 2.78 -25.35 11.43
CA PRO A 25 2.29 -24.04 11.91
C PRO A 25 2.98 -22.87 11.19
N ILE A 26 2.23 -21.87 10.85
CA ILE A 26 2.71 -20.68 10.10
C ILE A 26 3.93 -20.06 10.81
N ILE A 27 3.90 -20.02 12.14
CA ILE A 27 4.96 -19.40 12.94
C ILE A 27 6.34 -20.04 12.69
N PHE A 28 6.40 -21.28 12.21
CA PHE A 28 7.65 -21.97 11.95
C PHE A 28 8.05 -21.98 10.47
N GLN A 29 7.23 -21.44 9.58
CA GLN A 29 7.50 -21.50 8.14
C GLN A 29 8.40 -20.38 7.63
N GLY A 30 8.67 -19.35 8.45
CA GLY A 30 9.51 -18.23 8.05
C GLY A 30 8.74 -17.13 7.34
N HIS A 31 9.45 -16.36 6.51
CA HIS A 31 8.92 -15.16 5.86
C HIS A 31 9.16 -15.23 4.35
N VAL A 32 8.24 -14.60 3.61
CA VAL A 32 8.40 -14.35 2.18
C VAL A 32 8.67 -12.85 2.03
N PRO A 33 9.90 -12.45 1.66
CA PRO A 33 10.22 -11.05 1.50
C PRO A 33 9.60 -10.48 0.23
N GLY A 34 9.41 -9.19 0.22
CA GLY A 34 8.93 -8.45 -0.93
C GLY A 34 9.48 -7.03 -0.91
N LYS A 35 8.91 -6.16 -1.74
CA LYS A 35 9.35 -4.79 -1.89
C LYS A 35 8.14 -3.88 -1.99
N ILE A 36 8.23 -2.70 -1.35
CA ILE A 36 7.23 -1.64 -1.48
C ILE A 36 7.95 -0.41 -2.02
N ILE A 37 7.37 0.20 -3.04
CA ILE A 37 7.90 1.43 -3.64
C ILE A 37 6.82 2.50 -3.55
N ILE A 38 7.15 3.60 -2.91
CA ILE A 38 6.27 4.77 -2.81
C ILE A 38 6.94 5.90 -3.59
N GLY A 39 6.25 6.42 -4.58
CA GLY A 39 6.76 7.49 -5.43
C GLY A 39 6.85 8.84 -4.73
N ASN A 40 7.02 9.89 -5.52
CA ASN A 40 7.08 11.25 -5.02
C ASN A 40 5.69 11.87 -4.89
N ASP A 41 5.53 12.82 -3.97
CA ASP A 41 4.28 13.58 -3.81
C ASP A 41 3.08 12.65 -3.57
N VAL A 42 3.25 11.64 -2.73
CA VAL A 42 2.19 10.67 -2.37
C VAL A 42 1.62 11.05 -1.01
N TRP A 43 0.32 10.97 -0.88
CA TRP A 43 -0.35 11.13 0.41
C TRP A 43 -1.05 9.83 0.79
N ILE A 44 -0.63 9.25 1.92
CA ILE A 44 -1.25 8.06 2.50
C ILE A 44 -2.04 8.49 3.73
N GLY A 45 -3.35 8.36 3.68
CA GLY A 45 -4.23 8.70 4.80
C GLY A 45 -4.02 7.82 6.02
N ALA A 46 -4.54 8.26 7.17
CA ALA A 46 -4.39 7.54 8.42
C ALA A 46 -4.98 6.13 8.37
N ASN A 47 -4.43 5.23 9.17
CA ASN A 47 -4.92 3.87 9.36
C ASN A 47 -4.94 3.03 8.07
N CYS A 48 -4.04 3.32 7.15
CA CYS A 48 -3.86 2.51 5.95
C CYS A 48 -2.89 1.37 6.19
N VAL A 49 -3.04 0.32 5.39
CA VAL A 49 -2.09 -0.80 5.32
C VAL A 49 -1.63 -0.93 3.87
N ILE A 50 -0.33 -0.94 3.67
CA ILE A 50 0.30 -1.18 2.36
C ILE A 50 0.97 -2.55 2.44
N THR A 51 0.58 -3.45 1.56
CA THR A 51 1.06 -4.83 1.59
C THR A 51 2.27 -5.03 0.68
N LYS A 52 2.90 -6.18 0.83
CA LYS A 52 4.06 -6.62 0.08
C LYS A 52 3.87 -6.48 -1.44
N ASP A 53 4.93 -6.08 -2.12
CA ASP A 53 5.01 -5.98 -3.58
C ASP A 53 4.10 -4.92 -4.21
N VAL A 54 3.71 -3.91 -3.44
CA VAL A 54 2.90 -2.80 -3.94
C VAL A 54 3.81 -1.64 -4.36
N LYS A 55 3.50 -1.04 -5.51
CA LYS A 55 4.06 0.22 -5.97
C LYS A 55 2.97 1.27 -6.02
N ILE A 56 3.18 2.38 -5.32
CA ILE A 56 2.31 3.55 -5.37
C ILE A 56 2.99 4.61 -6.23
N GLY A 57 2.36 4.97 -7.34
CA GLY A 57 2.93 5.92 -8.30
C GLY A 57 2.95 7.35 -7.78
N ASP A 58 3.76 8.19 -8.42
CA ASP A 58 3.91 9.60 -8.06
C ASP A 58 2.56 10.31 -8.01
N GLY A 59 2.40 11.22 -7.08
CA GLY A 59 1.24 12.08 -6.97
C GLY A 59 -0.06 11.39 -6.54
N SER A 60 -0.01 10.11 -6.18
CA SER A 60 -1.21 9.36 -5.80
C SER A 60 -1.63 9.65 -4.37
N ILE A 61 -2.91 9.48 -4.10
CA ILE A 61 -3.53 9.67 -2.79
C ILE A 61 -4.23 8.37 -2.39
N ILE A 62 -3.95 7.92 -1.18
CA ILE A 62 -4.62 6.76 -0.60
C ILE A 62 -5.54 7.25 0.51
N ALA A 63 -6.84 7.00 0.36
CA ALA A 63 -7.83 7.41 1.35
C ALA A 63 -7.62 6.69 2.69
N ALA A 64 -7.94 7.37 3.78
CA ALA A 64 -7.79 6.82 5.12
C ALA A 64 -8.53 5.49 5.27
N GLY A 65 -7.97 4.61 6.08
CA GLY A 65 -8.55 3.30 6.37
C GLY A 65 -8.47 2.28 5.25
N SER A 66 -7.66 2.53 4.23
CA SER A 66 -7.55 1.64 3.07
C SER A 66 -6.53 0.53 3.28
N VAL A 67 -6.73 -0.58 2.58
CA VAL A 67 -5.74 -1.67 2.49
C VAL A 67 -5.32 -1.81 1.04
N VAL A 68 -4.10 -1.37 0.74
CA VAL A 68 -3.56 -1.36 -0.63
C VAL A 68 -2.87 -2.69 -0.90
N THR A 69 -3.44 -3.48 -1.78
CA THR A 69 -2.95 -4.83 -2.13
C THR A 69 -2.44 -4.93 -3.56
N LYS A 70 -2.64 -3.89 -4.37
CA LYS A 70 -2.24 -3.83 -5.78
C LYS A 70 -1.59 -2.49 -6.07
N ASN A 71 -0.83 -2.42 -7.14
CA ASN A 71 -0.19 -1.19 -7.57
C ASN A 71 -1.21 -0.09 -7.84
N ILE A 72 -0.85 1.13 -7.46
CA ILE A 72 -1.64 2.32 -7.71
C ILE A 72 -0.91 3.16 -8.76
N PRO A 73 -1.52 3.40 -9.92
CA PRO A 73 -0.93 4.26 -10.95
C PRO A 73 -0.73 5.69 -10.46
N SER A 74 0.22 6.40 -11.08
CA SER A 74 0.50 7.79 -10.75
C SER A 74 -0.73 8.68 -10.88
N TYR A 75 -0.84 9.66 -9.97
CA TYR A 75 -1.90 10.69 -9.96
C TYR A 75 -3.31 10.12 -9.88
N ASN A 76 -3.46 8.99 -9.19
CA ASN A 76 -4.78 8.43 -8.90
C ASN A 76 -5.10 8.54 -7.41
N ILE A 77 -6.40 8.60 -7.13
CA ILE A 77 -6.94 8.52 -5.79
C ILE A 77 -7.56 7.15 -5.64
N ALA A 78 -7.09 6.41 -4.66
CA ALA A 78 -7.56 5.06 -4.38
C ALA A 78 -8.04 4.95 -2.93
N GLY A 79 -8.95 4.04 -2.68
CA GLY A 79 -9.45 3.81 -1.33
C GLY A 79 -10.26 2.54 -1.20
N GLY A 80 -10.47 2.14 0.03
CA GLY A 80 -11.27 0.96 0.38
C GLY A 80 -10.45 -0.24 0.83
N VAL A 81 -11.14 -1.32 1.09
CA VAL A 81 -10.57 -2.61 1.53
C VAL A 81 -11.16 -3.73 0.69
N PRO A 82 -10.44 -4.25 -0.32
CA PRO A 82 -9.17 -3.76 -0.83
C PRO A 82 -9.31 -2.41 -1.53
N ALA A 83 -8.22 -1.63 -1.55
CA ALA A 83 -8.23 -0.33 -2.20
C ALA A 83 -8.44 -0.47 -3.70
N MET A 84 -9.34 0.36 -4.21
CA MET A 84 -9.67 0.45 -5.63
C MET A 84 -9.50 1.88 -6.10
N ILE A 85 -9.24 2.08 -7.38
CA ILE A 85 -9.16 3.43 -7.96
C ILE A 85 -10.53 4.09 -7.86
N ILE A 86 -10.56 5.29 -7.26
CA ILE A 86 -11.77 6.10 -7.16
C ILE A 86 -11.87 7.04 -8.33
N LYS A 87 -10.78 7.78 -8.57
CA LYS A 87 -10.69 8.73 -9.70
C LYS A 87 -9.25 9.16 -9.89
N LYS A 88 -8.97 9.85 -10.99
CA LYS A 88 -7.70 10.55 -11.17
C LYS A 88 -7.65 11.80 -10.30
N ARG A 89 -6.45 12.10 -9.79
CA ARG A 89 -6.17 13.39 -9.18
C ARG A 89 -6.11 14.43 -10.29
N ASP A 90 -7.10 15.31 -10.31
CA ASP A 90 -7.26 16.27 -11.38
C ASP A 90 -6.80 17.66 -10.92
N SER A 91 -5.89 18.27 -11.67
CA SER A 91 -5.38 19.60 -11.39
C SER A 91 -6.18 20.71 -12.06
N SER A 92 -7.22 20.41 -12.81
CA SER A 92 -8.01 21.39 -13.56
C SER A 92 -9.14 22.03 -12.74
N LEU A 93 -9.25 21.73 -11.48
CA LEU A 93 -10.32 22.28 -10.61
C LEU A 93 -10.05 23.70 -10.15
#